data_2fcbb4990c0460eee154d080da271143
#
_entry.id   2fcbb4990c0460eee154d080da271143
#
_cell.length_a   1.000
_cell.length_b   1.000
_cell.length_c   1.000
_cell.angle_alpha   90.00
_cell.angle_beta   90.00
_cell.angle_gamma   90.00
#
_symmetry.space_group_name_H-M   'P 1'
#
loop_
_entity.id
_entity.type
_entity.pdbx_description
1 polymer ?
#
loop_
_entity_poly.entity_id
_entity_poly.type
_entity_poly.pdbx_seq_one_letter_code
_entity_poly.pdbx_strand_id
1 'polypeptide(L)'
;MLKILISKSYFSQEDYNKAISRHAYRGYEASDKPEMIDIKKPKLRGKAFSILCHLRNFGFFINFINPSSNLFSEDCYELFRRLSALVEFVMAPKIRHDEVVNFEEDIIEYLNLRSRIYQEYPGCMNKPKPKTHYLSHYGMSMLMYGPSIGVCTSRYESKHRTAKMLATSAKNFVNIAKTLATRQQYRLASVYYNGMYETKDVQFNAAVKRKSDIEYSPVNASILQKISEFMDENSICTNEVVFKNQAYKSEDVVILEAVNSNHVNVGVIQAAIYKQETLYFLVYKYEALRDVNLRYFVTVSAATPALCFVMASRIQDYKPLIKHGSFLKFKFCLHHHISAHNDDK
;
A
#
# COMPACT_ATOMS: atom_id res chain seq x y z
N MET A 1 16.73 9.50 -13.55
CA MET A 1 15.39 9.76 -14.09
C MET A 1 14.93 11.20 -13.86
N LEU A 2 14.57 11.66 -12.68
CA LEU A 2 14.07 13.04 -12.43
C LEU A 2 14.99 14.13 -12.98
N LYS A 3 16.31 14.01 -12.80
CA LYS A 3 17.30 14.94 -13.37
C LYS A 3 17.18 15.08 -14.89
N ILE A 4 17.01 13.96 -15.60
CA ILE A 4 16.89 13.95 -17.06
C ILE A 4 15.58 14.62 -17.49
N LEU A 5 14.47 14.32 -16.84
CA LEU A 5 13.18 14.92 -17.15
C LEU A 5 13.19 16.44 -16.93
N ILE A 6 13.83 16.90 -15.85
CA ILE A 6 13.98 18.33 -15.55
C ILE A 6 14.95 18.99 -16.55
N SER A 7 16.07 18.35 -16.93
CA SER A 7 17.00 18.89 -17.92
C SER A 7 16.38 18.99 -19.32
N LYS A 8 15.44 18.13 -19.66
CA LYS A 8 14.63 18.19 -20.89
C LYS A 8 13.43 19.18 -20.78
N SER A 9 13.33 19.91 -19.67
CA SER A 9 12.31 20.95 -19.45
C SER A 9 10.87 20.45 -19.47
N TYR A 10 10.61 19.17 -19.15
CA TYR A 10 9.24 18.67 -18.99
C TYR A 10 8.53 19.31 -17.79
N PHE A 11 9.29 19.62 -16.73
CA PHE A 11 8.85 20.36 -15.55
C PHE A 11 10.05 20.89 -14.78
N SER A 12 9.83 21.90 -13.94
CA SER A 12 10.86 22.43 -13.06
C SER A 12 10.96 21.64 -11.75
N GLN A 13 12.13 21.71 -11.07
CA GLN A 13 12.27 21.19 -9.71
C GLN A 13 11.26 21.81 -8.76
N GLU A 14 10.97 23.10 -8.92
CA GLU A 14 10.05 23.85 -8.08
C GLU A 14 8.63 23.33 -8.23
N ASP A 15 8.14 23.12 -9.46
CA ASP A 15 6.80 22.58 -9.72
C ASP A 15 6.66 21.17 -9.14
N TYR A 16 7.71 20.35 -9.28
CA TYR A 16 7.72 19.02 -8.71
C TYR A 16 7.66 19.05 -7.17
N ASN A 17 8.42 19.93 -6.54
CA ASN A 17 8.40 20.11 -5.08
C ASN A 17 7.05 20.69 -4.59
N LYS A 18 6.42 21.58 -5.37
CA LYS A 18 5.04 22.03 -5.10
C LYS A 18 4.05 20.86 -5.14
N ALA A 19 4.18 19.96 -6.12
CA ALA A 19 3.33 18.78 -6.21
C ALA A 19 3.49 17.86 -4.98
N ILE A 20 4.72 17.59 -4.54
CA ILE A 20 5.00 16.83 -3.32
C ILE A 20 4.37 17.51 -2.09
N SER A 21 4.53 18.84 -1.94
CA SER A 21 4.05 19.55 -0.75
C SER A 21 2.53 19.65 -0.67
N ARG A 22 1.85 19.76 -1.82
CA ARG A 22 0.40 19.91 -1.93
C ARG A 22 -0.36 18.57 -1.92
N HIS A 23 0.34 17.46 -2.14
CA HIS A 23 -0.28 16.14 -2.09
C HIS A 23 -0.78 15.84 -0.67
N ALA A 24 -2.03 15.35 -0.56
CA ALA A 24 -2.65 15.02 0.71
C ALA A 24 -2.24 13.62 1.17
N TYR A 25 -1.19 13.52 1.96
CA TYR A 25 -0.76 12.27 2.59
C TYR A 25 -1.70 11.92 3.74
N ARG A 26 -2.31 10.75 3.70
CA ARG A 26 -3.29 10.28 4.70
C ARG A 26 -2.89 8.92 5.26
N GLY A 27 -3.49 8.54 6.39
CA GLY A 27 -3.25 7.24 7.00
C GLY A 27 -1.76 6.99 7.26
N TYR A 28 -1.26 5.84 6.85
CA TYR A 28 0.14 5.44 7.01
C TYR A 28 1.12 6.27 6.16
N GLU A 29 0.70 6.89 5.06
CA GLU A 29 1.58 7.75 4.24
C GLU A 29 1.96 9.06 4.93
N ALA A 30 1.17 9.51 5.91
CA ALA A 30 1.47 10.73 6.66
C ALA A 30 2.80 10.65 7.40
N SER A 31 3.19 9.45 7.88
CA SER A 31 4.48 9.21 8.54
C SER A 31 5.65 9.00 7.56
N ASP A 32 5.33 8.68 6.30
CA ASP A 32 6.29 8.32 5.26
C ASP A 32 6.33 9.35 4.12
N LYS A 33 5.86 10.56 4.40
CA LYS A 33 5.85 11.68 3.46
C LYS A 33 7.24 11.84 2.81
N PRO A 34 7.32 11.91 1.45
CA PRO A 34 8.57 12.13 0.73
C PRO A 34 9.21 13.49 1.07
N GLU A 35 10.53 13.49 1.13
CA GLU A 35 11.27 14.74 1.18
C GLU A 35 11.27 15.43 -0.19
N MET A 36 11.41 16.76 -0.18
CA MET A 36 11.58 17.54 -1.40
C MET A 36 12.85 17.12 -2.14
N ILE A 37 12.80 17.12 -3.46
CA ILE A 37 13.96 16.79 -4.28
C ILE A 37 14.91 17.98 -4.39
N ASP A 38 16.20 17.64 -4.49
CA ASP A 38 17.28 18.58 -4.83
C ASP A 38 18.13 17.92 -5.93
N ILE A 39 18.00 18.41 -7.16
CA ILE A 39 18.70 17.85 -8.34
C ILE A 39 20.21 17.95 -8.27
N LYS A 40 20.76 18.84 -7.43
CA LYS A 40 22.20 18.94 -7.18
C LYS A 40 22.71 17.72 -6.41
N LYS A 41 21.85 17.03 -5.67
CA LYS A 41 22.19 15.82 -4.90
C LYS A 41 22.01 14.56 -5.74
N PRO A 42 22.92 13.59 -5.63
CA PRO A 42 22.90 12.39 -6.46
C PRO A 42 21.81 11.38 -6.10
N LYS A 43 21.14 11.55 -4.97
CA LYS A 43 20.15 10.59 -4.43
C LYS A 43 18.94 11.30 -3.85
N LEU A 44 17.79 10.65 -3.96
CA LEU A 44 16.62 11.00 -3.15
C LEU A 44 16.97 10.80 -1.67
N ARG A 45 16.54 11.75 -0.84
CA ARG A 45 16.68 11.68 0.61
C ARG A 45 15.47 10.99 1.22
N GLY A 46 15.62 10.54 2.45
CA GLY A 46 14.54 9.96 3.23
C GLY A 46 14.75 8.49 3.57
N LYS A 47 13.84 7.96 4.37
CA LYS A 47 13.79 6.54 4.75
C LYS A 47 13.32 5.70 3.57
N ALA A 48 13.55 4.39 3.61
CA ALA A 48 13.10 3.47 2.56
C ALA A 48 11.60 3.59 2.25
N PHE A 49 10.75 3.69 3.28
CA PHE A 49 9.31 3.87 3.11
C PHE A 49 8.93 5.24 2.54
N SER A 50 9.66 6.31 2.84
CA SER A 50 9.45 7.62 2.21
C SER A 50 9.77 7.58 0.71
N ILE A 51 10.80 6.83 0.30
CA ILE A 51 11.14 6.63 -1.11
C ILE A 51 10.07 5.75 -1.80
N LEU A 52 9.57 4.73 -1.12
CA LEU A 52 8.48 3.90 -1.62
C LEU A 52 7.18 4.72 -1.79
N CYS A 53 6.86 5.57 -0.81
CA CYS A 53 5.74 6.51 -0.88
C CYS A 53 5.90 7.49 -2.05
N HIS A 54 7.13 7.98 -2.27
CA HIS A 54 7.45 8.84 -3.42
C HIS A 54 7.20 8.13 -4.75
N LEU A 55 7.69 6.90 -4.89
CA LEU A 55 7.51 6.10 -6.11
C LEU A 55 6.02 5.83 -6.37
N ARG A 56 5.26 5.44 -5.35
CA ARG A 56 3.83 5.13 -5.44
C ARG A 56 3.01 6.35 -5.87
N ASN A 57 3.31 7.51 -5.29
CA ASN A 57 2.56 8.75 -5.55
C ASN A 57 3.10 9.56 -6.74
N PHE A 58 4.12 9.07 -7.43
CA PHE A 58 4.75 9.79 -8.56
C PHE A 58 3.73 10.19 -9.64
N GLY A 59 2.80 9.29 -9.98
CA GLY A 59 1.75 9.58 -10.96
C GLY A 59 0.83 10.74 -10.53
N PHE A 60 0.52 10.86 -9.23
CA PHE A 60 -0.25 12.02 -8.72
C PHE A 60 0.54 13.32 -8.86
N PHE A 61 1.86 13.29 -8.62
CA PHE A 61 2.71 14.48 -8.78
C PHE A 61 2.77 14.91 -10.24
N ILE A 62 2.94 13.97 -11.17
CA ILE A 62 2.91 14.24 -12.61
C ILE A 62 1.55 14.76 -13.07
N ASN A 63 0.46 14.14 -12.60
CA ASN A 63 -0.88 14.62 -12.93
C ASN A 63 -1.14 16.05 -12.40
N PHE A 64 -0.58 16.41 -11.24
CA PHE A 64 -0.69 17.77 -10.69
C PHE A 64 0.07 18.80 -11.53
N ILE A 65 1.28 18.43 -12.00
CA ILE A 65 2.12 19.31 -12.85
C ILE A 65 1.51 19.47 -14.24
N ASN A 66 0.80 18.44 -14.73
CA ASN A 66 0.18 18.38 -16.06
C ASN A 66 1.17 18.71 -17.19
N PRO A 67 2.30 17.98 -17.31
CA PRO A 67 3.28 18.22 -18.35
C PRO A 67 2.74 17.85 -19.73
N SER A 68 3.49 18.22 -20.79
CA SER A 68 3.15 17.84 -22.16
C SER A 68 3.04 16.32 -22.33
N SER A 69 2.17 15.87 -23.23
CA SER A 69 1.93 14.44 -23.51
C SER A 69 3.19 13.67 -23.93
N ASN A 70 4.17 14.36 -24.50
CA ASN A 70 5.45 13.77 -24.93
C ASN A 70 6.27 13.20 -23.77
N LEU A 71 6.01 13.61 -22.52
CA LEU A 71 6.63 13.00 -21.34
C LEU A 71 6.44 11.49 -21.31
N PHE A 72 5.25 11.01 -21.65
CA PHE A 72 4.88 9.59 -21.51
C PHE A 72 5.59 8.68 -22.52
N SER A 73 6.13 9.23 -23.60
CA SER A 73 6.94 8.50 -24.57
C SER A 73 8.44 8.49 -24.24
N GLU A 74 8.88 9.20 -23.20
CA GLU A 74 10.28 9.24 -22.79
C GLU A 74 10.74 7.93 -22.15
N ASP A 75 11.90 7.44 -22.56
CA ASP A 75 12.54 6.25 -21.96
C ASP A 75 12.72 6.36 -20.45
N CYS A 76 12.99 7.56 -19.95
CA CYS A 76 13.10 7.81 -18.50
C CYS A 76 11.77 7.65 -17.78
N TYR A 77 10.65 7.97 -18.46
CA TYR A 77 9.31 7.76 -17.90
C TYR A 77 8.93 6.28 -17.96
N GLU A 78 9.26 5.59 -19.04
CA GLU A 78 9.09 4.15 -19.16
C GLU A 78 9.88 3.40 -18.08
N LEU A 79 11.11 3.83 -17.79
CA LEU A 79 11.91 3.27 -16.69
C LEU A 79 11.20 3.42 -15.34
N PHE A 80 10.51 4.53 -15.09
CA PHE A 80 9.67 4.68 -13.90
C PHE A 80 8.52 3.69 -13.89
N ARG A 81 7.78 3.54 -15.00
CA ARG A 81 6.63 2.63 -15.08
C ARG A 81 7.04 1.20 -14.78
N ARG A 82 8.15 0.74 -15.37
CA ARG A 82 8.71 -0.60 -15.12
C ARG A 82 9.17 -0.76 -13.68
N LEU A 83 9.91 0.20 -13.13
CA LEU A 83 10.34 0.15 -11.74
C LEU A 83 9.15 0.07 -10.79
N SER A 84 8.11 0.85 -11.02
CA SER A 84 6.90 0.83 -10.21
C SER A 84 6.20 -0.54 -10.26
N ALA A 85 6.11 -1.15 -11.46
CA ALA A 85 5.54 -2.49 -11.62
C ALA A 85 6.35 -3.57 -10.88
N LEU A 86 7.68 -3.53 -11.02
CA LEU A 86 8.57 -4.46 -10.31
C LEU A 86 8.44 -4.32 -8.79
N VAL A 87 8.37 -3.09 -8.26
CA VAL A 87 8.21 -2.85 -6.83
C VAL A 87 6.84 -3.32 -6.34
N GLU A 88 5.77 -3.08 -7.08
CA GLU A 88 4.44 -3.59 -6.76
C GLU A 88 4.45 -5.12 -6.66
N PHE A 89 5.10 -5.81 -7.61
CA PHE A 89 5.20 -7.27 -7.63
C PHE A 89 6.02 -7.80 -6.44
N VAL A 90 7.19 -7.23 -6.17
CA VAL A 90 8.07 -7.61 -5.04
C VAL A 90 7.38 -7.43 -3.69
N MET A 91 6.48 -6.46 -3.58
CA MET A 91 5.72 -6.18 -2.35
C MET A 91 4.45 -7.03 -2.22
N ALA A 92 4.10 -7.85 -3.22
CA ALA A 92 2.90 -8.68 -3.18
C ALA A 92 3.01 -9.79 -2.11
N PRO A 93 2.00 -9.96 -1.25
CA PRO A 93 1.98 -11.02 -0.24
C PRO A 93 1.59 -12.38 -0.82
N LYS A 94 0.96 -12.38 -2.00
CA LYS A 94 0.57 -13.57 -2.77
C LYS A 94 0.92 -13.32 -4.22
N ILE A 95 1.50 -14.30 -4.87
CA ILE A 95 1.87 -14.30 -6.29
C ILE A 95 1.56 -15.67 -6.87
N ARG A 96 1.16 -15.72 -8.12
CA ARG A 96 0.98 -16.98 -8.84
C ARG A 96 2.31 -17.42 -9.44
N HIS A 97 2.49 -18.72 -9.57
CA HIS A 97 3.73 -19.30 -10.08
C HIS A 97 4.00 -18.89 -11.54
N ASP A 98 2.96 -18.83 -12.36
CA ASP A 98 3.03 -18.41 -13.76
C ASP A 98 3.38 -16.92 -13.93
N GLU A 99 2.97 -16.07 -13.00
CA GLU A 99 3.31 -14.63 -13.02
C GLU A 99 4.79 -14.36 -12.77
N VAL A 100 5.51 -15.30 -12.10
CA VAL A 100 6.94 -15.14 -11.82
C VAL A 100 7.77 -15.18 -13.11
N VAL A 101 7.37 -15.96 -14.11
CA VAL A 101 8.05 -16.01 -15.41
C VAL A 101 7.99 -14.64 -16.10
N ASN A 102 6.80 -14.05 -16.18
CA ASN A 102 6.61 -12.70 -16.76
C ASN A 102 7.40 -11.63 -15.97
N PHE A 103 7.47 -11.80 -14.64
CA PHE A 103 8.25 -10.89 -13.79
C PHE A 103 9.75 -10.96 -14.07
N GLU A 104 10.30 -12.12 -14.41
CA GLU A 104 11.71 -12.25 -14.81
C GLU A 104 11.99 -11.53 -16.14
N GLU A 105 11.08 -11.62 -17.10
CA GLU A 105 11.15 -10.86 -18.36
C GLU A 105 11.11 -9.36 -18.11
N ASP A 106 10.18 -8.88 -17.28
CA ASP A 106 10.08 -7.47 -16.88
C ASP A 106 11.37 -6.95 -16.22
N ILE A 107 12.04 -7.77 -15.40
CA ILE A 107 13.34 -7.42 -14.81
C ILE A 107 14.40 -7.22 -15.90
N ILE A 108 14.48 -8.14 -16.85
CA ILE A 108 15.45 -8.07 -17.95
C ILE A 108 15.22 -6.80 -18.76
N GLU A 109 13.99 -6.53 -19.14
CA GLU A 109 13.64 -5.32 -19.90
C GLU A 109 13.94 -4.03 -19.11
N TYR A 110 13.64 -4.00 -17.82
CA TYR A 110 14.01 -2.88 -16.95
C TYR A 110 15.53 -2.67 -16.89
N LEU A 111 16.30 -3.73 -16.74
CA LEU A 111 17.76 -3.65 -16.66
C LEU A 111 18.38 -3.18 -17.98
N ASN A 112 17.87 -3.66 -19.12
CA ASN A 112 18.29 -3.25 -20.46
C ASN A 112 17.98 -1.77 -20.70
N LEU A 113 16.76 -1.33 -20.42
CA LEU A 113 16.35 0.08 -20.54
C LEU A 113 17.20 0.98 -19.63
N ARG A 114 17.41 0.56 -18.38
CA ARG A 114 18.24 1.30 -17.43
C ARG A 114 19.69 1.42 -17.92
N SER A 115 20.26 0.37 -18.51
CA SER A 115 21.61 0.36 -19.06
C SER A 115 21.73 1.33 -20.24
N ARG A 116 20.76 1.32 -21.16
CA ARG A 116 20.68 2.24 -22.30
C ARG A 116 20.64 3.70 -21.85
N ILE A 117 19.75 4.05 -20.92
CA ILE A 117 19.65 5.41 -20.38
C ILE A 117 20.93 5.81 -19.64
N TYR A 118 21.62 4.87 -18.96
CA TYR A 118 22.90 5.16 -18.32
C TYR A 118 23.98 5.52 -19.32
N GLN A 119 24.04 4.82 -20.46
CA GLN A 119 25.00 5.12 -21.53
C GLN A 119 24.74 6.49 -22.17
N GLU A 120 23.47 6.82 -22.38
CA GLU A 120 23.07 8.10 -22.98
C GLU A 120 23.26 9.29 -22.00
N TYR A 121 23.00 9.10 -20.70
CA TYR A 121 23.06 10.15 -19.67
C TYR A 121 23.93 9.74 -18.46
N PRO A 122 25.23 9.49 -18.62
CA PRO A 122 26.08 8.94 -17.55
C PRO A 122 26.22 9.88 -16.34
N GLY A 123 26.12 11.20 -16.56
CA GLY A 123 26.16 12.22 -15.49
C GLY A 123 24.86 12.35 -14.67
N CYS A 124 23.76 11.82 -15.19
CA CYS A 124 22.42 11.94 -14.59
C CYS A 124 21.97 10.70 -13.82
N MET A 125 22.60 9.56 -14.06
CA MET A 125 22.26 8.30 -13.41
C MET A 125 23.44 7.72 -12.64
N ASN A 126 23.14 7.01 -11.55
CA ASN A 126 24.18 6.29 -10.82
C ASN A 126 24.68 5.09 -11.63
N LYS A 127 25.99 4.87 -11.61
CA LYS A 127 26.62 3.68 -12.17
C LYS A 127 25.92 2.40 -11.64
N PRO A 128 25.73 1.39 -12.49
CA PRO A 128 25.22 0.09 -12.03
C PRO A 128 26.02 -0.43 -10.86
N LYS A 129 25.36 -0.92 -9.83
CA LYS A 129 25.95 -1.51 -8.62
C LYS A 129 25.71 -3.00 -8.61
N PRO A 130 26.51 -3.80 -7.88
CA PRO A 130 26.25 -5.23 -7.69
C PRO A 130 24.83 -5.55 -7.25
N LYS A 131 24.22 -4.69 -6.41
CA LYS A 131 22.81 -4.82 -6.01
C LYS A 131 21.81 -4.78 -7.18
N THR A 132 22.16 -4.17 -8.30
CA THR A 132 21.31 -4.16 -9.49
C THR A 132 21.27 -5.54 -10.15
N HIS A 133 22.40 -6.27 -10.11
CA HIS A 133 22.45 -7.66 -10.57
C HIS A 133 21.57 -8.59 -9.72
N TYR A 134 21.47 -8.35 -8.40
CA TYR A 134 20.62 -9.18 -7.54
C TYR A 134 19.14 -9.20 -7.92
N LEU A 135 18.64 -8.19 -8.64
CA LEU A 135 17.27 -8.22 -9.15
C LEU A 135 17.02 -9.44 -10.05
N SER A 136 18.01 -9.84 -10.86
CA SER A 136 17.86 -11.01 -11.75
C SER A 136 17.68 -12.34 -11.02
N HIS A 137 17.91 -12.39 -9.71
CA HIS A 137 17.71 -13.59 -8.88
C HIS A 137 16.38 -13.59 -8.13
N TYR A 138 15.57 -12.52 -8.23
CA TYR A 138 14.34 -12.41 -7.46
C TYR A 138 13.28 -13.43 -7.90
N GLY A 139 13.11 -13.68 -9.20
CA GLY A 139 12.17 -14.68 -9.70
C GLY A 139 12.47 -16.06 -9.14
N MET A 140 13.71 -16.55 -9.31
CA MET A 140 14.15 -17.84 -8.75
C MET A 140 13.97 -17.87 -7.23
N SER A 141 14.29 -16.79 -6.52
CA SER A 141 14.12 -16.72 -5.07
C SER A 141 12.66 -16.82 -4.66
N MET A 142 11.74 -16.21 -5.43
CA MET A 142 10.31 -16.29 -5.17
C MET A 142 9.76 -17.69 -5.41
N LEU A 143 10.25 -18.39 -6.43
CA LEU A 143 9.90 -19.80 -6.69
C LEU A 143 10.34 -20.73 -5.57
N MET A 144 11.52 -20.48 -5.00
CA MET A 144 12.09 -21.32 -3.93
C MET A 144 11.52 -21.01 -2.54
N TYR A 145 11.29 -19.75 -2.23
CA TYR A 145 10.99 -19.28 -0.86
C TYR A 145 9.64 -18.59 -0.72
N GLY A 146 8.87 -18.47 -1.79
CA GLY A 146 7.62 -17.73 -1.83
C GLY A 146 7.80 -16.21 -1.97
N PRO A 147 6.74 -15.42 -1.79
CA PRO A 147 6.75 -13.98 -2.00
C PRO A 147 7.85 -13.26 -1.23
N SER A 148 8.58 -12.36 -1.90
CA SER A 148 9.73 -11.64 -1.33
C SER A 148 9.39 -10.82 -0.08
N ILE A 149 8.14 -10.33 0.05
CA ILE A 149 7.68 -9.61 1.25
C ILE A 149 7.74 -10.48 2.51
N GLY A 150 7.60 -11.80 2.39
CA GLY A 150 7.68 -12.77 3.49
C GLY A 150 9.07 -12.83 4.12
N VAL A 151 10.12 -12.61 3.32
CA VAL A 151 11.54 -12.60 3.77
C VAL A 151 12.10 -11.18 3.95
N CYS A 152 11.25 -10.16 3.86
CA CYS A 152 11.65 -8.76 4.01
C CYS A 152 12.19 -8.47 5.41
N THR A 153 13.42 -7.95 5.47
CA THR A 153 14.13 -7.67 6.74
C THR A 153 13.62 -6.44 7.48
N SER A 154 12.75 -5.64 6.90
CA SER A 154 12.24 -4.41 7.52
C SER A 154 11.56 -4.63 8.88
N ARG A 155 10.91 -5.79 9.07
CA ARG A 155 10.34 -6.20 10.37
C ARG A 155 11.40 -6.46 11.41
N TYR A 156 12.54 -7.02 11.02
CA TYR A 156 13.69 -7.23 11.93
C TYR A 156 14.35 -5.91 12.27
N GLU A 157 14.52 -5.02 11.29
CA GLU A 157 15.05 -3.67 11.53
C GLU A 157 14.17 -2.85 12.48
N SER A 158 12.84 -2.98 12.40
CA SER A 158 11.93 -2.30 13.32
C SER A 158 12.11 -2.76 14.78
N LYS A 159 12.50 -4.01 15.02
CA LYS A 159 12.83 -4.53 16.36
C LYS A 159 14.08 -3.86 16.95
N HIS A 160 15.04 -3.44 16.11
CA HIS A 160 16.19 -2.68 16.60
C HIS A 160 15.80 -1.34 17.24
N ARG A 161 14.70 -0.72 16.79
CA ARG A 161 14.19 0.50 17.44
C ARG A 161 13.80 0.23 18.89
N THR A 162 13.10 -0.88 19.16
CA THR A 162 12.73 -1.27 20.53
C THR A 162 13.98 -1.52 21.37
N ALA A 163 14.98 -2.22 20.84
CA ALA A 163 16.24 -2.46 21.52
C ALA A 163 16.98 -1.15 21.83
N LYS A 164 17.03 -0.22 20.86
CA LYS A 164 17.64 1.11 21.08
C LYS A 164 16.90 1.92 22.16
N MET A 165 15.58 1.93 22.14
CA MET A 165 14.77 2.60 23.17
C MET A 165 15.03 2.00 24.57
N LEU A 166 15.06 0.67 24.67
CA LEU A 166 15.36 -0.03 25.91
C LEU A 166 16.79 0.26 26.40
N ALA A 167 17.78 0.28 25.50
CA ALA A 167 19.15 0.61 25.83
C ALA A 167 19.26 2.05 26.39
N THR A 168 18.60 3.00 25.70
CA THR A 168 18.61 4.42 26.10
C THR A 168 17.90 4.64 27.45
N SER A 169 16.80 3.93 27.71
CA SER A 169 16.06 4.05 28.98
C SER A 169 16.76 3.36 30.15
N ALA A 170 17.45 2.24 29.89
CA ALA A 170 18.12 1.46 30.93
C ALA A 170 19.36 2.17 31.51
N LYS A 171 20.04 3.00 30.72
CA LYS A 171 21.29 3.73 31.07
C LYS A 171 22.38 2.86 31.70
N ASN A 172 22.27 1.54 31.59
CA ASN A 172 23.24 0.58 32.12
C ASN A 172 24.00 -0.04 30.94
N PHE A 173 25.23 0.43 30.74
CA PHE A 173 26.06 0.00 29.62
C PHE A 173 27.12 -1.05 29.98
N VAL A 174 27.14 -1.53 31.24
CA VAL A 174 28.13 -2.53 31.69
C VAL A 174 27.95 -3.86 30.96
N ASN A 175 26.71 -4.32 30.77
CA ASN A 175 26.40 -5.51 29.96
C ASN A 175 25.06 -5.32 29.24
N ILE A 176 25.07 -4.42 28.27
CA ILE A 176 23.85 -4.04 27.54
C ILE A 176 23.23 -5.22 26.80
N ALA A 177 24.03 -6.13 26.22
CA ALA A 177 23.55 -7.28 25.49
C ALA A 177 22.73 -8.20 26.40
N LYS A 178 23.23 -8.53 27.60
CA LYS A 178 22.50 -9.32 28.60
C LYS A 178 21.23 -8.61 29.04
N THR A 179 21.28 -7.31 29.31
CA THR A 179 20.12 -6.52 29.72
C THR A 179 19.01 -6.55 28.65
N LEU A 180 19.36 -6.37 27.38
CA LEU A 180 18.41 -6.41 26.28
C LEU A 180 17.83 -7.80 26.08
N ALA A 181 18.66 -8.85 26.12
CA ALA A 181 18.23 -10.23 26.01
C ALA A 181 17.27 -10.62 27.14
N THR A 182 17.61 -10.29 28.40
CA THR A 182 16.76 -10.57 29.56
C THR A 182 15.40 -9.86 29.46
N ARG A 183 15.38 -8.58 29.11
CA ARG A 183 14.15 -7.83 28.92
C ARG A 183 13.30 -8.37 27.76
N GLN A 184 13.92 -8.82 26.69
CA GLN A 184 13.22 -9.46 25.58
C GLN A 184 12.57 -10.80 26.03
N GLN A 185 13.28 -11.59 26.83
CA GLN A 185 12.74 -12.84 27.39
C GLN A 185 11.52 -12.57 28.33
N TYR A 186 11.64 -11.57 29.21
CA TYR A 186 10.50 -11.20 30.06
C TYR A 186 9.30 -10.71 29.25
N ARG A 187 9.53 -9.94 28.18
CA ARG A 187 8.46 -9.51 27.28
C ARG A 187 7.77 -10.70 26.60
N LEU A 188 8.54 -11.65 26.10
CA LEU A 188 8.01 -12.87 25.50
C LEU A 188 7.25 -13.70 26.53
N ALA A 189 7.81 -13.91 27.72
CA ALA A 189 7.13 -14.63 28.80
C ALA A 189 5.82 -13.95 29.18
N SER A 190 5.79 -12.61 29.29
CA SER A 190 4.57 -11.85 29.56
C SER A 190 3.51 -12.03 28.45
N VAL A 191 3.92 -12.01 27.18
CA VAL A 191 3.02 -12.26 26.05
C VAL A 191 2.40 -13.66 26.13
N TYR A 192 3.22 -14.68 26.42
CA TYR A 192 2.75 -16.06 26.57
C TYR A 192 1.85 -16.23 27.81
N TYR A 193 2.27 -15.69 28.94
CA TYR A 193 1.51 -15.83 30.19
C TYR A 193 0.14 -15.15 30.13
N ASN A 194 0.05 -14.00 29.47
CA ASN A 194 -1.21 -13.25 29.33
C ASN A 194 -2.06 -13.69 28.12
N GLY A 195 -1.68 -14.75 27.41
CA GLY A 195 -2.40 -15.22 26.22
C GLY A 195 -2.42 -14.20 25.06
N MET A 196 -1.56 -13.18 25.08
CA MET A 196 -1.53 -12.13 24.06
C MET A 196 -1.03 -12.59 22.69
N TYR A 197 -0.62 -13.85 22.55
CA TYR A 197 -0.32 -14.47 21.25
C TYR A 197 -1.59 -14.98 20.54
N GLU A 198 -2.68 -15.17 21.28
CA GLU A 198 -3.99 -15.41 20.70
C GLU A 198 -4.56 -14.06 20.22
N THR A 199 -4.09 -13.62 19.06
CA THR A 199 -4.69 -12.46 18.42
C THR A 199 -6.09 -12.84 17.99
N LYS A 200 -7.11 -12.27 18.64
CA LYS A 200 -8.48 -12.37 18.13
C LYS A 200 -8.46 -11.79 16.71
N ASP A 201 -8.97 -12.55 15.76
CA ASP A 201 -9.02 -12.11 14.36
C ASP A 201 -9.76 -10.78 14.21
N VAL A 202 -10.70 -10.50 15.10
CA VAL A 202 -11.49 -9.27 15.14
C VAL A 202 -11.36 -8.58 16.49
N GLN A 203 -10.99 -7.30 16.48
CA GLN A 203 -10.91 -6.43 17.66
C GLN A 203 -11.64 -5.11 17.39
N PHE A 204 -12.41 -4.65 18.36
CA PHE A 204 -13.18 -3.41 18.24
C PHE A 204 -12.47 -2.31 19.02
N ASN A 205 -12.02 -1.25 18.32
CA ASN A 205 -11.31 -0.11 18.92
C ASN A 205 -12.19 1.12 19.09
N ALA A 206 -13.37 1.14 18.47
CA ALA A 206 -14.32 2.26 18.51
C ALA A 206 -15.61 1.86 19.23
N ALA A 207 -16.47 2.84 19.47
CA ALA A 207 -17.79 2.63 20.02
C ALA A 207 -18.58 1.59 19.20
N VAL A 208 -19.04 0.58 19.91
CA VAL A 208 -19.80 -0.53 19.34
C VAL A 208 -21.29 -0.23 19.53
N LYS A 209 -22.06 -0.36 18.46
CA LYS A 209 -23.52 -0.21 18.48
C LYS A 209 -24.18 -1.55 18.28
N ARG A 210 -25.19 -1.86 19.09
CA ARG A 210 -26.11 -2.99 18.87
C ARG A 210 -27.27 -2.53 17.99
N LYS A 211 -28.08 -3.45 17.52
CA LYS A 211 -29.24 -3.14 16.67
C LYS A 211 -30.19 -2.10 17.32
N SER A 212 -30.39 -2.19 18.65
CA SER A 212 -31.19 -1.25 19.44
C SER A 212 -30.64 0.18 19.49
N ASP A 213 -29.33 0.33 19.30
CA ASP A 213 -28.61 1.60 19.49
C ASP A 213 -28.43 2.37 18.17
N ILE A 214 -28.97 1.83 17.07
CA ILE A 214 -28.88 2.42 15.75
C ILE A 214 -30.02 3.44 15.60
N GLU A 215 -29.72 4.70 15.89
CA GLU A 215 -30.64 5.80 15.65
C GLU A 215 -30.71 6.16 14.17
N TYR A 216 -31.90 6.39 13.66
CA TYR A 216 -32.14 6.86 12.30
C TYR A 216 -31.68 8.31 12.15
N SER A 217 -30.58 8.49 11.41
CA SER A 217 -30.14 9.82 10.95
C SER A 217 -30.62 10.02 9.50
N PRO A 218 -31.26 11.11 9.17
CA PRO A 218 -31.79 11.35 7.80
C PRO A 218 -30.71 11.43 6.72
N VAL A 219 -29.45 11.69 7.10
CA VAL A 219 -28.34 11.88 6.15
C VAL A 219 -27.91 10.57 5.46
N ASN A 220 -28.21 9.38 6.06
CA ASN A 220 -27.78 8.07 5.54
C ASN A 220 -28.87 7.00 5.70
N ALA A 221 -30.13 7.35 5.45
CA ALA A 221 -31.26 6.45 5.66
C ALA A 221 -31.11 5.09 4.96
N SER A 222 -30.62 5.06 3.74
CA SER A 222 -30.41 3.82 2.98
C SER A 222 -29.33 2.90 3.60
N ILE A 223 -28.27 3.47 4.17
CA ILE A 223 -27.22 2.73 4.86
C ILE A 223 -27.79 2.14 6.16
N LEU A 224 -28.48 2.95 6.96
CA LEU A 224 -29.05 2.54 8.22
C LEU A 224 -30.14 1.48 8.03
N GLN A 225 -30.99 1.62 7.02
CA GLN A 225 -31.97 0.61 6.65
C GLN A 225 -31.30 -0.72 6.36
N LYS A 226 -30.30 -0.76 5.47
CA LYS A 226 -29.56 -2.01 5.15
C LYS A 226 -28.86 -2.61 6.36
N ILE A 227 -28.27 -1.79 7.23
CA ILE A 227 -27.66 -2.26 8.47
C ILE A 227 -28.71 -2.92 9.37
N SER A 228 -29.85 -2.26 9.60
CA SER A 228 -30.91 -2.78 10.47
C SER A 228 -31.55 -4.06 9.95
N GLU A 229 -31.71 -4.18 8.63
CA GLU A 229 -32.20 -5.39 7.97
C GLU A 229 -31.22 -6.58 8.08
N PHE A 230 -29.93 -6.31 8.05
CA PHE A 230 -28.89 -7.34 8.09
C PHE A 230 -28.56 -7.80 9.50
N MET A 231 -28.62 -6.92 10.49
CA MET A 231 -28.27 -7.23 11.89
C MET A 231 -29.36 -8.05 12.60
N ASP A 232 -28.91 -9.01 13.40
CA ASP A 232 -29.71 -9.68 14.45
C ASP A 232 -29.42 -9.05 15.83
N GLU A 233 -30.06 -9.55 16.89
CA GLU A 233 -29.93 -9.02 18.26
C GLU A 233 -28.51 -9.13 18.84
N ASN A 234 -27.72 -10.11 18.36
CA ASN A 234 -26.36 -10.36 18.81
C ASN A 234 -25.30 -9.69 17.93
N SER A 235 -25.72 -9.06 16.83
CA SER A 235 -24.81 -8.39 15.91
C SER A 235 -24.25 -7.09 16.48
N ILE A 236 -23.02 -6.78 16.09
CA ILE A 236 -22.29 -5.60 16.50
C ILE A 236 -21.96 -4.77 15.25
N CYS A 237 -22.26 -3.47 15.29
CA CYS A 237 -21.90 -2.51 14.24
C CYS A 237 -20.90 -1.49 14.76
N THR A 238 -19.90 -1.15 13.96
CA THR A 238 -18.87 -0.15 14.29
C THR A 238 -18.33 0.54 13.03
N ASN A 239 -17.80 1.73 13.21
CA ASN A 239 -17.12 2.50 12.14
C ASN A 239 -15.61 2.19 12.05
N GLU A 240 -15.05 1.50 13.03
CA GLU A 240 -13.65 1.12 13.07
C GLU A 240 -13.46 -0.27 13.68
N VAL A 241 -12.73 -1.12 13.01
CA VAL A 241 -12.44 -2.48 13.46
C VAL A 241 -11.00 -2.85 13.09
N VAL A 242 -10.37 -3.66 13.92
CA VAL A 242 -9.10 -4.32 13.57
C VAL A 242 -9.42 -5.77 13.19
N PHE A 243 -9.05 -6.13 11.97
CA PHE A 243 -9.17 -7.48 11.44
C PHE A 243 -7.80 -7.98 11.00
N LYS A 244 -7.37 -9.13 11.53
CA LYS A 244 -6.05 -9.73 11.30
C LYS A 244 -4.90 -8.72 11.47
N ASN A 245 -4.94 -7.96 12.58
CA ASN A 245 -3.98 -6.91 12.93
C ASN A 245 -3.94 -5.69 11.98
N GLN A 246 -4.92 -5.54 11.11
CA GLN A 246 -5.08 -4.36 10.27
C GLN A 246 -6.32 -3.58 10.66
N ALA A 247 -6.17 -2.27 10.90
CA ALA A 247 -7.29 -1.38 11.17
C ALA A 247 -8.01 -1.00 9.87
N TYR A 248 -9.34 -1.06 9.91
CA TYR A 248 -10.25 -0.62 8.85
C TYR A 248 -11.24 0.37 9.44
N LYS A 249 -11.48 1.45 8.72
CA LYS A 249 -12.37 2.54 9.12
C LYS A 249 -13.41 2.83 8.03
N SER A 250 -14.48 3.48 8.42
CA SER A 250 -15.39 4.09 7.45
C SER A 250 -14.62 5.01 6.49
N GLU A 251 -15.00 5.01 5.22
CA GLU A 251 -14.36 5.71 4.08
C GLU A 251 -13.03 5.08 3.59
N ASP A 252 -12.53 4.02 4.20
CA ASP A 252 -11.41 3.26 3.65
C ASP A 252 -11.83 2.53 2.37
N VAL A 253 -10.90 2.44 1.42
CA VAL A 253 -11.08 1.71 0.16
C VAL A 253 -10.44 0.34 0.28
N VAL A 254 -11.18 -0.69 -0.08
CA VAL A 254 -10.70 -2.08 -0.09
C VAL A 254 -10.89 -2.71 -1.46
N ILE A 255 -10.01 -3.64 -1.83
CA ILE A 255 -10.12 -4.36 -3.08
C ILE A 255 -11.02 -5.57 -2.86
N LEU A 256 -12.08 -5.63 -3.64
CA LEU A 256 -13.04 -6.73 -3.61
C LEU A 256 -12.62 -7.84 -4.58
N GLU A 257 -12.15 -7.43 -5.76
CA GLU A 257 -11.81 -8.36 -6.84
C GLU A 257 -10.84 -7.70 -7.82
N ALA A 258 -9.83 -8.44 -8.26
CA ALA A 258 -9.01 -8.06 -9.40
C ALA A 258 -9.50 -8.81 -10.65
N VAL A 259 -10.09 -8.07 -11.58
CA VAL A 259 -10.54 -8.63 -12.87
C VAL A 259 -9.32 -8.90 -13.75
N ASN A 260 -8.39 -7.95 -13.77
CA ASN A 260 -7.07 -8.08 -14.39
C ASN A 260 -6.13 -7.02 -13.82
N SER A 261 -4.88 -6.95 -14.33
CA SER A 261 -3.87 -5.99 -13.85
C SER A 261 -4.26 -4.50 -13.98
N ASN A 262 -5.24 -4.19 -14.82
CA ASN A 262 -5.68 -2.82 -15.11
C ASN A 262 -7.14 -2.54 -14.73
N HIS A 263 -7.87 -3.54 -14.22
CA HIS A 263 -9.27 -3.41 -13.84
C HIS A 263 -9.52 -4.11 -12.51
N VAL A 264 -9.99 -3.35 -11.52
CA VAL A 264 -10.33 -3.86 -10.19
C VAL A 264 -11.70 -3.39 -9.75
N ASN A 265 -12.39 -4.23 -8.99
CA ASN A 265 -13.58 -3.86 -8.24
C ASN A 265 -13.17 -3.47 -6.83
N VAL A 266 -13.60 -2.31 -6.37
CA VAL A 266 -13.27 -1.78 -5.03
C VAL A 266 -14.52 -1.46 -4.23
N GLY A 267 -14.39 -1.50 -2.93
CA GLY A 267 -15.43 -1.12 -1.98
C GLY A 267 -14.99 0.04 -1.11
N VAL A 268 -15.85 1.04 -0.93
CA VAL A 268 -15.68 2.10 0.09
C VAL A 268 -16.46 1.69 1.31
N ILE A 269 -15.75 1.41 2.41
CA ILE A 269 -16.35 0.93 3.67
C ILE A 269 -17.27 2.01 4.25
N GLN A 270 -18.49 1.65 4.59
CA GLN A 270 -19.44 2.49 5.31
C GLN A 270 -19.59 2.08 6.77
N ALA A 271 -19.59 0.78 7.02
CA ALA A 271 -19.66 0.21 8.36
C ALA A 271 -19.04 -1.19 8.39
N ALA A 272 -18.60 -1.62 9.57
CA ALA A 272 -18.19 -2.98 9.86
C ALA A 272 -19.25 -3.65 10.76
N ILE A 273 -19.70 -4.84 10.41
CA ILE A 273 -20.72 -5.60 11.14
C ILE A 273 -20.16 -6.96 11.48
N TYR A 274 -20.17 -7.29 12.78
CA TYR A 274 -19.81 -8.62 13.26
C TYR A 274 -21.06 -9.38 13.61
N LYS A 275 -21.28 -10.49 12.93
CA LYS A 275 -22.47 -11.32 13.04
C LYS A 275 -22.07 -12.79 12.92
N GLN A 276 -22.54 -13.65 13.85
CA GLN A 276 -22.29 -15.10 13.83
C GLN A 276 -20.80 -15.42 13.58
N GLU A 277 -19.93 -14.85 14.41
CA GLU A 277 -18.47 -15.01 14.35
C GLU A 277 -17.80 -14.56 13.03
N THR A 278 -18.53 -13.91 12.14
CA THR A 278 -18.03 -13.43 10.85
C THR A 278 -18.08 -11.91 10.79
N LEU A 279 -16.99 -11.31 10.31
CA LEU A 279 -16.92 -9.88 10.05
C LEU A 279 -17.33 -9.58 8.61
N TYR A 280 -18.27 -8.66 8.47
CA TYR A 280 -18.75 -8.13 7.19
C TYR A 280 -18.45 -6.64 7.10
N PHE A 281 -18.13 -6.16 5.91
CA PHE A 281 -18.10 -4.74 5.58
C PHE A 281 -19.30 -4.40 4.72
N LEU A 282 -20.04 -3.35 5.11
CA LEU A 282 -20.99 -2.69 4.23
C LEU A 282 -20.21 -1.72 3.37
N VAL A 283 -20.23 -1.91 2.05
CA VAL A 283 -19.42 -1.13 1.11
C VAL A 283 -20.24 -0.59 -0.04
N TYR A 284 -19.89 0.61 -0.52
CA TYR A 284 -20.25 1.04 -1.86
C TYR A 284 -19.27 0.43 -2.87
N LYS A 285 -19.79 -0.33 -3.82
CA LYS A 285 -18.98 -1.00 -4.86
C LYS A 285 -18.75 -0.08 -6.05
N TYR A 286 -17.52 0.01 -6.51
CA TYR A 286 -17.07 0.75 -7.69
C TYR A 286 -16.20 -0.13 -8.57
N GLU A 287 -16.27 0.11 -9.88
CA GLU A 287 -15.26 -0.34 -10.84
C GLU A 287 -14.17 0.72 -10.94
N ALA A 288 -12.94 0.29 -11.07
CA ALA A 288 -11.80 1.17 -11.22
C ALA A 288 -10.86 0.66 -12.31
N LEU A 289 -10.46 1.58 -13.19
CA LEU A 289 -9.52 1.32 -14.27
C LEU A 289 -8.19 1.99 -13.99
N ARG A 290 -7.11 1.31 -14.36
CA ARG A 290 -5.75 1.83 -14.21
C ARG A 290 -5.43 2.81 -15.32
N ASP A 291 -4.97 3.98 -14.96
CA ASP A 291 -4.27 4.86 -15.87
C ASP A 291 -2.85 4.28 -16.09
N VAL A 292 -2.61 3.76 -17.29
CA VAL A 292 -1.36 3.06 -17.62
C VAL A 292 -0.14 3.98 -17.52
N ASN A 293 -0.31 5.27 -17.85
CA ASN A 293 0.76 6.24 -17.79
C ASN A 293 1.03 6.68 -16.35
N LEU A 294 -0.01 7.02 -15.61
CA LEU A 294 0.11 7.60 -14.27
C LEU A 294 0.17 6.55 -13.16
N ARG A 295 -0.12 5.28 -13.48
CA ARG A 295 0.00 4.12 -12.57
C ARG A 295 -0.93 4.16 -11.35
N TYR A 296 -1.92 5.02 -11.30
CA TYR A 296 -2.99 4.97 -10.32
C TYR A 296 -4.31 4.46 -10.93
N PHE A 297 -5.23 4.04 -10.10
CA PHE A 297 -6.58 3.66 -10.52
C PHE A 297 -7.55 4.83 -10.38
N VAL A 298 -8.49 4.90 -11.30
CA VAL A 298 -9.58 5.87 -11.31
C VAL A 298 -10.89 5.11 -11.30
N THR A 299 -11.80 5.45 -10.38
CA THR A 299 -13.14 4.87 -10.39
C THR A 299 -13.90 5.32 -11.63
N VAL A 300 -14.57 4.37 -12.26
CA VAL A 300 -15.53 4.64 -13.35
C VAL A 300 -16.80 5.17 -12.70
N SER A 301 -17.27 6.32 -13.18
CA SER A 301 -18.47 6.96 -12.64
C SER A 301 -19.70 6.13 -12.97
N ALA A 302 -20.21 5.37 -12.00
CA ALA A 302 -21.58 4.86 -12.06
C ALA A 302 -22.54 5.94 -11.52
N ALA A 303 -23.73 6.03 -12.08
CA ALA A 303 -24.73 7.01 -11.63
C ALA A 303 -25.07 6.86 -10.14
N THR A 304 -25.09 5.61 -9.64
CA THR A 304 -25.24 5.27 -8.21
C THR A 304 -24.44 4.00 -7.90
N PRO A 305 -23.44 4.06 -7.01
CA PRO A 305 -22.71 2.86 -6.61
C PRO A 305 -23.61 1.90 -5.84
N ALA A 306 -23.49 0.62 -6.11
CA ALA A 306 -24.24 -0.42 -5.42
C ALA A 306 -23.74 -0.57 -3.96
N LEU A 307 -24.69 -0.58 -3.01
CA LEU A 307 -24.40 -0.83 -1.59
C LEU A 307 -24.59 -2.32 -1.29
N CYS A 308 -23.55 -3.01 -0.86
CA CYS A 308 -23.55 -4.45 -0.60
C CYS A 308 -22.72 -4.83 0.63
N PHE A 309 -22.99 -6.03 1.17
CA PHE A 309 -22.18 -6.64 2.22
C PHE A 309 -21.12 -7.55 1.63
N VAL A 310 -19.92 -7.46 2.16
CA VAL A 310 -18.78 -8.30 1.76
C VAL A 310 -18.14 -8.87 3.03
N MET A 311 -17.87 -10.18 3.03
CA MET A 311 -17.11 -10.78 4.14
C MET A 311 -15.69 -10.22 4.16
N ALA A 312 -15.20 -9.84 5.32
CA ALA A 312 -13.83 -9.32 5.47
C ALA A 312 -12.75 -10.31 5.00
N SER A 313 -13.02 -11.61 5.07
CA SER A 313 -12.12 -12.67 4.58
C SER A 313 -11.98 -12.71 3.06
N ARG A 314 -12.90 -12.11 2.31
CA ARG A 314 -12.88 -12.06 0.83
C ARG A 314 -12.15 -10.84 0.27
N ILE A 315 -11.70 -9.91 1.11
CA ILE A 315 -10.91 -8.77 0.67
C ILE A 315 -9.55 -9.26 0.20
N GLN A 316 -9.14 -8.82 -0.99
CA GLN A 316 -7.91 -9.29 -1.62
C GLN A 316 -6.65 -8.58 -1.11
N ASP A 317 -6.76 -7.34 -0.62
CA ASP A 317 -5.65 -6.62 -0.02
C ASP A 317 -5.77 -6.65 1.52
N TYR A 318 -4.62 -6.77 2.18
CA TYR A 318 -4.53 -6.76 3.65
C TYR A 318 -4.47 -5.34 4.24
N LYS A 319 -4.40 -4.30 3.40
CA LYS A 319 -4.38 -2.90 3.84
C LYS A 319 -5.42 -2.08 3.08
N PRO A 320 -6.15 -1.19 3.77
CA PRO A 320 -7.00 -0.24 3.08
C PRO A 320 -6.18 0.72 2.21
N LEU A 321 -6.71 1.06 1.06
CA LEU A 321 -6.12 1.99 0.11
C LEU A 321 -6.50 3.42 0.46
N ILE A 322 -5.64 4.36 0.10
CA ILE A 322 -5.86 5.78 0.34
C ILE A 322 -6.65 6.38 -0.83
N LYS A 323 -7.81 6.94 -0.53
CA LYS A 323 -8.71 7.60 -1.48
C LYS A 323 -8.31 9.06 -1.70
N HIS A 324 -8.16 9.46 -2.97
CA HIS A 324 -7.93 10.84 -3.41
C HIS A 324 -9.05 11.28 -4.34
N GLY A 325 -9.90 12.20 -3.90
CA GLY A 325 -11.03 12.72 -4.69
C GLY A 325 -12.36 12.71 -3.94
N SER A 326 -13.45 12.82 -4.69
CA SER A 326 -14.82 12.86 -4.18
C SER A 326 -15.39 11.45 -3.95
N PHE A 327 -16.62 11.38 -3.42
CA PHE A 327 -17.33 10.12 -3.23
C PHE A 327 -17.60 9.40 -4.56
N LEU A 328 -18.05 10.12 -5.59
CA LEU A 328 -18.42 9.53 -6.89
C LEU A 328 -17.22 9.24 -7.80
N LYS A 329 -16.14 10.00 -7.68
CA LYS A 329 -14.94 9.83 -8.50
C LYS A 329 -13.70 10.06 -7.68
N PHE A 330 -12.95 9.00 -7.45
CA PHE A 330 -11.70 9.06 -6.71
C PHE A 330 -10.60 8.25 -7.41
N LYS A 331 -9.38 8.50 -6.98
CA LYS A 331 -8.15 7.86 -7.45
C LYS A 331 -7.45 7.19 -6.28
N PHE A 332 -6.72 6.12 -6.54
CA PHE A 332 -5.91 5.43 -5.54
C PHE A 332 -4.74 4.68 -6.21
N CYS A 333 -3.70 4.40 -5.42
CA CYS A 333 -2.60 3.52 -5.84
C CYS A 333 -2.70 2.18 -5.11
N LEU A 334 -2.31 1.10 -5.78
CA LEU A 334 -2.14 -0.19 -5.13
C LEU A 334 -0.90 -0.17 -4.21
N HIS A 335 -0.95 -0.96 -3.15
CA HIS A 335 0.22 -1.22 -2.29
C HIS A 335 1.19 -2.20 -2.92
N HIS A 336 0.65 -3.13 -3.69
CA HIS A 336 1.35 -4.23 -4.32
C HIS A 336 0.55 -4.77 -5.52
N HIS A 337 1.17 -5.63 -6.30
CA HIS A 337 0.48 -6.38 -7.35
C HIS A 337 -0.60 -7.30 -6.74
N ILE A 338 -1.71 -7.40 -7.43
CA ILE A 338 -2.80 -8.30 -7.08
C ILE A 338 -3.06 -9.20 -8.29
N SER A 339 -2.87 -10.49 -8.08
CA SER A 339 -3.15 -11.49 -9.09
C SER A 339 -4.65 -11.53 -9.37
N ALA A 340 -5.03 -11.56 -10.64
CA ALA A 340 -6.42 -11.78 -11.02
C ALA A 340 -6.87 -13.17 -10.52
N HIS A 341 -8.05 -13.24 -9.92
CA HIS A 341 -8.67 -14.52 -9.62
C HIS A 341 -9.05 -15.18 -10.97
N ASN A 342 -8.31 -16.21 -11.34
CA ASN A 342 -8.94 -17.26 -12.12
C ASN A 342 -9.66 -18.12 -11.09
N ASP A 343 -10.99 -18.24 -11.23
CA ASP A 343 -11.77 -19.29 -10.59
C ASP A 343 -11.26 -20.64 -11.12
N ASP A 344 -10.09 -21.07 -10.68
CA ASP A 344 -9.64 -22.43 -10.85
C ASP A 344 -10.38 -23.25 -9.81
N LYS A 345 -11.27 -24.06 -10.37
CA LYS A 345 -12.14 -25.09 -9.83
C LYS A 345 -11.53 -25.96 -8.73
#